data_0c7784cac983512d5aedc0d16e9947fe
#
_entry.id   0c7784cac983512d5aedc0d16e9947fe
#
_cell.length_a   1.000
_cell.length_b   1.000
_cell.length_c   1.000
_cell.angle_alpha   90.00
_cell.angle_beta   90.00
_cell.angle_gamma   90.00
#
_symmetry.space_group_name_H-M   'P 1'
#
loop_
_entity.id
_entity.type
_entity.pdbx_description
1 polymer ?
#
loop_
_entity_poly.entity_id
_entity_poly.type
_entity_poly.pdbx_seq_one_letter_code
_entity_poly.pdbx_strand_id
1 'polypeptide(L)'
;MSKEALHDRVRNDYAAHPPKSPAIKALFDAVALAFEEAAHFAIEACPEGRELSLCLTDLESAKRNAIAAIACHQDDIAIVVNDGS
;
A
#
# COMPACT_ATOMS: atom_id res chain seq x y z
N MET A 1 -1.79 20.20 -3.05
CA MET A 1 -2.65 19.29 -2.28
C MET A 1 -1.99 19.06 -0.92
N SER A 2 -2.74 19.14 0.15
CA SER A 2 -2.15 18.98 1.49
C SER A 2 -1.87 17.51 1.80
N LYS A 3 -0.94 17.28 2.72
CA LYS A 3 -0.65 15.92 3.18
C LYS A 3 -1.86 15.30 3.86
N GLU A 4 -2.67 16.10 4.54
CA GLU A 4 -3.87 15.62 5.19
C GLU A 4 -4.88 15.05 4.19
N ALA A 5 -5.03 15.70 3.04
CA ALA A 5 -5.91 15.19 1.99
C ALA A 5 -5.44 13.85 1.46
N LEU A 6 -4.13 13.67 1.34
CA LEU A 6 -3.57 12.40 0.90
C LEU A 6 -3.78 11.30 1.92
N HIS A 7 -3.62 11.61 3.20
CA HIS A 7 -3.86 10.64 4.27
C HIS A 7 -5.34 10.26 4.35
N ASP A 8 -6.23 11.24 4.20
CA ASP A 8 -7.67 10.99 4.21
C ASP A 8 -8.07 10.08 3.06
N ARG A 9 -7.46 10.28 1.91
CA ARG A 9 -7.73 9.44 0.73
C ARG A 9 -7.35 7.99 0.99
N VAL A 10 -6.20 7.76 1.60
CA VAL A 10 -5.77 6.41 1.95
C VAL A 10 -6.71 5.80 2.98
N ARG A 11 -7.11 6.57 3.99
CA ARG A 11 -8.05 6.09 5.00
C ARG A 11 -9.41 5.75 4.42
N ASN A 12 -9.86 6.53 3.45
CA ASN A 12 -11.14 6.25 2.78
C ASN A 12 -11.10 4.94 2.00
N ASP A 13 -9.96 4.65 1.35
CA ASP A 13 -9.80 3.39 0.66
C ASP A 13 -9.90 2.21 1.64
N TYR A 14 -9.27 2.34 2.81
CA TYR A 14 -9.36 1.33 3.86
C TYR A 14 -10.77 1.21 4.40
N ALA A 15 -11.44 2.33 4.60
CA ALA A 15 -12.79 2.34 5.17
C ALA A 15 -13.80 1.69 4.22
N ALA A 16 -13.61 1.86 2.91
CA ALA A 16 -14.51 1.29 1.91
C ALA A 16 -14.39 -0.25 1.86
N HIS A 17 -13.19 -0.77 2.11
CA HIS A 17 -12.94 -2.20 2.03
C HIS A 17 -12.10 -2.65 3.23
N PRO A 18 -12.70 -2.70 4.43
CA PRO A 18 -11.94 -3.10 5.62
C PRO A 18 -11.45 -4.54 5.52
N PRO A 19 -10.32 -4.86 6.16
CA PRO A 19 -9.83 -6.23 6.14
C PRO A 19 -10.79 -7.18 6.84
N LYS A 20 -11.07 -8.31 6.20
CA LYS A 20 -12.02 -9.29 6.71
C LYS A 20 -11.42 -10.22 7.76
N SER A 21 -10.11 -10.24 7.90
CA SER A 21 -9.43 -11.12 8.84
C SER A 21 -8.09 -10.53 9.28
N PRO A 22 -7.53 -11.00 10.40
CA PRO A 22 -6.19 -10.60 10.81
C PRO A 22 -5.12 -10.92 9.76
N ALA A 23 -5.28 -12.00 9.03
CA ALA A 23 -4.34 -12.36 7.95
C ALA A 23 -4.36 -11.32 6.83
N ILE A 24 -5.54 -10.85 6.44
CA ILE A 24 -5.68 -9.81 5.43
C ILE A 24 -5.06 -8.50 5.93
N LYS A 25 -5.30 -8.15 7.20
CA LYS A 25 -4.71 -6.95 7.78
C LYS A 25 -3.19 -7.02 7.77
N ALA A 26 -2.64 -8.18 8.13
CA ALA A 26 -1.19 -8.39 8.11
C ALA A 26 -0.64 -8.25 6.70
N LEU A 27 -1.38 -8.70 5.69
CA LEU A 27 -0.99 -8.55 4.31
C LEU A 27 -0.99 -7.08 3.88
N PHE A 28 -2.00 -6.31 4.27
CA PHE A 28 -2.02 -4.88 4.03
C PHE A 28 -0.78 -4.21 4.62
N ASP A 29 -0.48 -4.52 5.88
CA ASP A 29 0.66 -3.91 6.58
C ASP A 29 1.98 -4.30 5.90
N ALA A 30 2.12 -5.55 5.48
CA ALA A 30 3.33 -6.02 4.81
C ALA A 30 3.53 -5.33 3.45
N VAL A 31 2.46 -5.17 2.69
CA VAL A 31 2.53 -4.50 1.39
C VAL A 31 2.90 -3.03 1.60
N ALA A 32 2.25 -2.35 2.54
CA ALA A 32 2.56 -0.95 2.82
C ALA A 32 4.02 -0.79 3.23
N LEU A 33 4.51 -1.67 4.10
CA LEU A 33 5.90 -1.60 4.55
C LEU A 33 6.87 -1.81 3.40
N ALA A 34 6.60 -2.76 2.52
CA ALA A 34 7.48 -3.05 1.39
C ALA A 34 7.63 -1.81 0.48
N PHE A 35 6.53 -1.12 0.19
CA PHE A 35 6.58 0.09 -0.63
C PHE A 35 7.26 1.24 0.10
N GLU A 36 7.05 1.37 1.42
CA GLU A 36 7.73 2.40 2.21
C GLU A 36 9.24 2.17 2.23
N GLU A 37 9.68 0.94 2.41
CA GLU A 37 11.09 0.61 2.38
C GLU A 37 11.71 0.91 1.02
N ALA A 38 11.00 0.61 -0.06
CA ALA A 38 11.46 0.93 -1.40
C ALA A 38 11.61 2.44 -1.59
N ALA A 39 10.67 3.22 -1.07
CA ALA A 39 10.73 4.68 -1.15
C ALA A 39 11.93 5.23 -0.38
N HIS A 40 12.17 4.73 0.83
CA HIS A 40 13.33 5.16 1.61
C HIS A 40 14.63 4.79 0.94
N PHE A 41 14.71 3.61 0.36
CA PHE A 41 15.89 3.20 -0.39
C PHE A 41 16.14 4.12 -1.58
N ALA A 42 15.08 4.46 -2.32
CA ALA A 42 15.20 5.35 -3.47
C ALA A 42 15.71 6.73 -3.06
N ILE A 43 15.21 7.25 -1.92
CA ILE A 43 15.65 8.56 -1.41
C ILE A 43 17.15 8.54 -1.12
N GLU A 44 17.66 7.47 -0.54
CA GLU A 44 19.07 7.37 -0.20
C GLU A 44 19.96 7.08 -1.41
N ALA A 45 19.46 6.28 -2.35
CA ALA A 45 20.26 5.81 -3.48
C ALA A 45 20.28 6.78 -4.65
N CYS A 46 19.26 7.62 -4.80
CA CYS A 46 19.09 8.45 -6.00
C CYS A 46 19.37 9.91 -5.70
N PRO A 47 19.99 10.65 -6.65
CA PRO A 47 20.15 12.09 -6.49
C PRO A 47 18.80 12.79 -6.42
N GLU A 48 18.74 13.88 -5.69
CA GLU A 48 17.55 14.71 -5.65
C GLU A 48 17.28 15.29 -7.05
N GLY A 49 16.00 15.31 -7.42
CA GLY A 49 15.61 15.84 -8.70
C GLY A 49 14.22 15.38 -9.09
N ARG A 50 13.84 15.76 -10.29
CA ARG A 50 12.52 15.45 -10.82
C ARG A 50 12.28 13.95 -10.89
N GLU A 51 13.29 13.20 -11.31
CA GLU A 51 13.16 11.76 -11.49
C GLU A 51 12.90 11.05 -10.16
N LEU A 52 13.55 11.47 -9.09
CA LEU A 52 13.28 10.92 -7.77
C LEU A 52 11.85 11.25 -7.32
N SER A 53 11.42 12.49 -7.55
CA SER A 53 10.06 12.89 -7.20
C SER A 53 9.02 12.06 -7.95
N LEU A 54 9.26 11.79 -9.23
CA LEU A 54 8.38 10.94 -10.02
C LEU A 54 8.37 9.50 -9.49
N CYS A 55 9.54 9.00 -9.13
CA CYS A 55 9.66 7.66 -8.55
C CYS A 55 8.82 7.52 -7.29
N LEU A 56 8.92 8.49 -6.38
CA LEU A 56 8.17 8.46 -5.14
C LEU A 56 6.66 8.54 -5.39
N THR A 57 6.25 9.36 -6.34
CA THR A 57 4.83 9.46 -6.72
C THR A 57 4.33 8.14 -7.29
N ASP A 58 5.12 7.51 -8.15
CA ASP A 58 4.76 6.23 -8.76
C ASP A 58 4.69 5.12 -7.74
N LEU A 59 5.64 5.10 -6.77
CA LEU A 59 5.60 4.11 -5.69
C LEU A 59 4.35 4.27 -4.83
N GLU A 60 3.96 5.50 -4.55
CA GLU A 60 2.75 5.77 -3.79
C GLU A 60 1.50 5.29 -4.53
N SER A 61 1.43 5.56 -5.82
CA SER A 61 0.34 5.07 -6.66
C SER A 61 0.31 3.55 -6.70
N ALA A 62 1.47 2.93 -6.86
CA ALA A 62 1.58 1.47 -6.89
C ALA A 62 1.14 0.85 -5.57
N LYS A 63 1.56 1.44 -4.45
CA LYS A 63 1.14 0.98 -3.12
C LYS A 63 -0.38 1.02 -2.99
N ARG A 64 -0.99 2.13 -3.39
CA ARG A 64 -2.43 2.32 -3.32
C ARG A 64 -3.16 1.28 -4.17
N ASN A 65 -2.68 1.06 -5.38
CA ASN A 65 -3.27 0.07 -6.27
C ASN A 65 -3.12 -1.35 -5.74
N ALA A 66 -1.97 -1.66 -5.14
CA ALA A 66 -1.74 -2.98 -4.55
C ALA A 66 -2.69 -3.24 -3.38
N ILE A 67 -2.85 -2.24 -2.50
CA ILE A 67 -3.76 -2.36 -1.36
C ILE A 67 -5.21 -2.49 -1.84
N ALA A 68 -5.59 -1.72 -2.84
CA ALA A 68 -6.93 -1.80 -3.41
C ALA A 68 -7.20 -3.17 -4.04
N ALA A 69 -6.20 -3.74 -4.71
CA ALA A 69 -6.32 -5.07 -5.29
C ALA A 69 -6.59 -6.12 -4.21
N ILE A 70 -5.88 -6.03 -3.09
CA ILE A 70 -6.10 -6.94 -1.97
C ILE A 70 -7.49 -6.70 -1.38
N ALA A 71 -7.83 -5.45 -1.11
CA ALA A 71 -9.08 -5.10 -0.45
C ALA A 71 -10.31 -5.52 -1.26
N CYS A 72 -10.25 -5.35 -2.58
CA CYS A 72 -11.38 -5.68 -3.44
C CYS A 72 -11.53 -7.17 -3.72
N HIS A 73 -10.47 -7.94 -3.49
CA HIS A 73 -10.45 -9.37 -3.84
C HIS A 73 -10.07 -10.25 -2.66
N GLN A 74 -10.50 -9.88 -1.46
CA GLN A 74 -10.12 -10.60 -0.25
C GLN A 74 -10.51 -12.08 -0.29
N ASP A 75 -11.64 -12.38 -0.89
CA ASP A 75 -12.13 -13.75 -0.97
C ASP A 75 -11.34 -14.63 -1.94
N ASP A 76 -10.60 -13.99 -2.85
CA ASP A 76 -9.81 -14.68 -3.86
C ASP A 76 -8.38 -14.95 -3.40
N ILE A 77 -8.00 -14.48 -2.22
CA ILE A 77 -6.63 -14.58 -1.72
C ILE A 77 -6.42 -15.93 -1.06
N ALA A 78 -5.65 -16.79 -1.72
CA ALA A 78 -5.43 -18.17 -1.29
C ALA A 78 -4.77 -18.28 0.09
N ILE A 79 -3.91 -17.34 0.44
CA ILE A 79 -3.20 -17.34 1.71
C ILE A 79 -4.18 -17.26 2.89
N VAL A 80 -5.33 -16.60 2.69
CA VAL A 80 -6.34 -16.47 3.73
C VAL A 80 -7.01 -17.81 4.00
N VAL A 81 -7.25 -18.57 2.94
CA VAL A 81 -7.84 -19.89 3.05
C VAL A 81 -6.92 -20.83 3.85
N ASN A 82 -5.62 -20.74 3.59
CA ASN A 82 -4.66 -21.58 4.30
C ASN A 82 -4.55 -21.24 5.77
N ASP A 83 -4.69 -19.96 6.11
CA ASP A 83 -4.64 -19.53 7.50
C ASP A 83 -5.83 -19.99 8.30
N GLY A 84 -6.95 -20.24 7.66
CA GLY A 84 -8.14 -20.73 8.30
C GLY A 84 -8.08 -22.20 8.65
N SER A 85 -7.10 -22.86 8.17
CA SER A 85 -6.92 -24.26 8.46
C SER A 85 -5.89 -24.50 9.54
#